data_29bf6954148222c4f2cb602b4956b299
#
_entry.id   29bf6954148222c4f2cb602b4956b299
#
_cell.length_a   1.000
_cell.length_b   1.000
_cell.length_c   1.000
_cell.angle_alpha   90.00
_cell.angle_beta   90.00
_cell.angle_gamma   90.00
#
_symmetry.space_group_name_H-M   'P 1'
#
loop_
_entity.id
_entity.type
_entity.pdbx_description
1 polymer ?
#
loop_
_entity_poly.entity_id
_entity_poly.type
_entity_poly.pdbx_seq_one_letter_code
_entity_poly.pdbx_strand_id
1 'polypeptide(L)'
;MSNKFEQISLNPGFMKHNGGVLFRNISDTEYEFKSTINQNHLNAAKITHGGYLSALVDAGAGTAAHRASENLPCVTISLDLKFIGASKVGDEIIGHVKILKKN
;
A
#
# COMPACT_ATOMS: atom_id res chain seq x y z
N MET A 1 -10.29 -11.28 14.44
CA MET A 1 -9.11 -10.80 13.70
C MET A 1 -8.92 -9.32 13.90
N SER A 2 -7.69 -8.88 14.14
CA SER A 2 -7.40 -7.47 14.35
C SER A 2 -7.40 -6.71 13.04
N ASN A 3 -8.06 -5.52 13.02
CA ASN A 3 -8.03 -4.62 11.87
C ASN A 3 -6.96 -3.54 12.04
N LYS A 4 -5.98 -3.80 12.89
CA LYS A 4 -4.87 -2.86 13.10
C LYS A 4 -3.88 -2.93 11.93
N PHE A 5 -3.30 -1.79 11.62
CA PHE A 5 -2.21 -1.74 10.66
C PHE A 5 -0.98 -2.47 11.20
N GLU A 6 -0.34 -3.25 10.35
CA GLU A 6 0.89 -3.98 10.64
C GLU A 6 1.94 -3.67 9.59
N GLN A 7 3.21 -3.64 10.01
CA GLN A 7 4.31 -3.49 9.06
C GLN A 7 4.46 -4.80 8.27
N ILE A 8 4.38 -4.71 6.94
CA ILE A 8 4.55 -5.87 6.06
C ILE A 8 5.91 -5.94 5.38
N SER A 9 6.71 -4.87 5.45
CA SER A 9 8.01 -4.80 4.80
C SER A 9 9.09 -5.38 5.73
N LEU A 10 9.01 -6.68 6.00
CA LEU A 10 9.87 -7.36 6.95
C LEU A 10 11.20 -7.79 6.34
N ASN A 11 11.21 -8.10 5.05
CA ASN A 11 12.41 -8.54 4.35
C ASN A 11 13.14 -7.35 3.73
N PRO A 12 14.48 -7.40 3.64
CA PRO A 12 15.23 -6.36 2.95
C PRO A 12 14.75 -6.17 1.52
N GLY A 13 14.71 -4.93 1.07
CA GLY A 13 14.26 -4.59 -0.26
C GLY A 13 13.83 -3.14 -0.34
N PHE A 14 13.32 -2.76 -1.50
CA PHE A 14 12.97 -1.38 -1.78
C PHE A 14 12.00 -0.79 -0.75
N MET A 15 10.91 -1.48 -0.44
CA MET A 15 9.91 -0.92 0.45
C MET A 15 10.41 -0.79 1.88
N LYS A 16 11.14 -1.79 2.40
CA LYS A 16 11.73 -1.70 3.72
C LYS A 16 12.75 -0.58 3.80
N HIS A 17 13.58 -0.45 2.77
CA HIS A 17 14.59 0.60 2.68
C HIS A 17 13.95 1.99 2.68
N ASN A 18 12.79 2.13 2.11
CA ASN A 18 12.07 3.41 1.97
C ASN A 18 10.97 3.62 3.02
N GLY A 19 11.11 3.01 4.19
CA GLY A 19 10.22 3.28 5.33
C GLY A 19 9.13 2.25 5.55
N GLY A 20 9.01 1.29 4.64
CA GLY A 20 8.05 0.20 4.79
C GLY A 20 6.61 0.59 4.46
N VAL A 21 5.74 -0.38 4.56
CA VAL A 21 4.30 -0.22 4.30
C VAL A 21 3.52 -0.80 5.46
N LEU A 22 2.59 -0.03 5.98
CA LEU A 22 1.62 -0.53 6.96
C LEU A 22 0.40 -1.04 6.21
N PHE A 23 -0.11 -2.17 6.65
CA PHE A 23 -1.17 -2.89 5.93
C PHE A 23 -2.16 -3.47 6.92
N ARG A 24 -3.43 -3.48 6.55
CA ARG A 24 -4.45 -4.15 7.36
C ARG A 24 -5.53 -4.79 6.50
N ASN A 25 -6.15 -5.84 7.06
CA ASN A 25 -7.36 -6.42 6.50
C ASN A 25 -8.56 -5.66 7.08
N ILE A 26 -9.51 -5.31 6.23
CA ILE A 26 -10.78 -4.74 6.67
C ILE A 26 -11.84 -5.85 6.68
N SER A 27 -11.86 -6.65 5.62
CA SER A 27 -12.76 -7.79 5.47
C SER A 27 -12.08 -8.82 4.58
N ASP A 28 -12.77 -9.87 4.20
CA ASP A 28 -12.23 -10.87 3.28
C ASP A 28 -11.96 -10.32 1.88
N THR A 29 -12.54 -9.16 1.56
CA THR A 29 -12.44 -8.56 0.23
C THR A 29 -11.89 -7.15 0.23
N GLU A 30 -11.61 -6.58 1.40
CA GLU A 30 -11.14 -5.21 1.48
C GLU A 30 -9.92 -5.10 2.37
N TYR A 31 -8.95 -4.29 1.92
CA TYR A 31 -7.67 -4.08 2.57
C TYR A 31 -7.29 -2.62 2.48
N GLU A 32 -6.48 -2.17 3.40
CA GLU A 32 -5.87 -0.84 3.33
C GLU A 32 -4.38 -0.92 3.58
N PHE A 33 -3.65 -0.03 2.93
CA PHE A 33 -2.22 0.15 3.17
C PHE A 33 -1.94 1.63 3.34
N LYS A 34 -0.85 1.96 4.03
CA LYS A 34 -0.48 3.36 4.19
C LYS A 34 1.01 3.54 4.35
N SER A 35 1.45 4.75 4.05
CA SER A 35 2.82 5.19 4.21
C SER A 35 2.82 6.65 4.62
N THR A 36 3.70 7.00 5.56
CA THR A 36 3.95 8.39 5.90
C THR A 36 5.14 8.88 5.07
N ILE A 37 4.97 9.99 4.38
CA ILE A 37 5.99 10.52 3.49
C ILE A 37 7.16 11.06 4.30
N ASN A 38 8.37 10.66 3.93
CA ASN A 38 9.60 11.18 4.50
C ASN A 38 10.50 11.76 3.39
N GLN A 39 11.65 12.28 3.77
CA GLN A 39 12.56 12.95 2.82
C GLN A 39 13.02 12.04 1.68
N ASN A 40 13.13 10.74 1.93
CA ASN A 40 13.57 9.79 0.89
C ASN A 40 12.52 9.55 -0.18
N HIS A 41 11.31 9.99 0.03
CA HIS A 41 10.20 9.82 -0.91
C HIS A 41 10.03 11.00 -1.86
N LEU A 42 10.81 12.06 -1.70
CA LEU A 42 10.64 13.30 -2.43
C LEU A 42 11.43 13.32 -3.73
N ASN A 43 10.91 14.05 -4.71
CA ASN A 43 11.67 14.38 -5.90
C ASN A 43 12.44 15.69 -5.70
N ALA A 44 13.13 16.16 -6.74
CA ALA A 44 13.92 17.38 -6.66
C ALA A 44 13.10 18.63 -6.34
N ALA A 45 11.80 18.63 -6.63
CA ALA A 45 10.89 19.72 -6.32
C ALA A 45 10.34 19.66 -4.89
N LYS A 46 10.80 18.69 -4.09
CA LYS A 46 10.40 18.47 -2.69
C LYS A 46 8.94 18.08 -2.52
N ILE A 47 8.39 17.42 -3.51
CA ILE A 47 7.07 16.78 -3.43
C ILE A 47 7.27 15.27 -3.65
N THR A 48 6.29 14.48 -3.24
CA THR A 48 6.39 13.02 -3.32
C THR A 48 6.67 12.57 -4.75
N HIS A 49 7.69 11.74 -4.91
CA HIS A 49 8.07 11.19 -6.21
C HIS A 49 7.01 10.22 -6.70
N GLY A 50 6.58 10.39 -7.97
CA GLY A 50 5.58 9.51 -8.57
C GLY A 50 6.01 8.06 -8.61
N GLY A 51 7.32 7.80 -8.75
CA GLY A 51 7.87 6.45 -8.69
C GLY A 51 7.65 5.79 -7.32
N TYR A 52 7.79 6.56 -6.24
CA TYR A 52 7.49 6.04 -4.91
C TYR A 52 6.00 5.70 -4.78
N LEU A 53 5.11 6.57 -5.25
CA LEU A 53 3.68 6.31 -5.20
C LEU A 53 3.33 5.05 -6.00
N SER A 54 3.95 4.86 -7.15
CA SER A 54 3.75 3.66 -7.97
C SER A 54 4.22 2.40 -7.24
N ALA A 55 5.37 2.47 -6.57
CA ALA A 55 5.91 1.36 -5.80
C ALA A 55 5.00 1.03 -4.61
N LEU A 56 4.47 2.05 -3.94
CA LEU A 56 3.55 1.88 -2.82
C LEU A 56 2.26 1.18 -3.27
N VAL A 57 1.69 1.63 -4.39
CA VAL A 57 0.49 1.00 -4.96
C VAL A 57 0.77 -0.45 -5.32
N ASP A 58 1.90 -0.72 -5.98
CA ASP A 58 2.29 -2.07 -6.36
C ASP A 58 2.44 -2.98 -5.13
N ALA A 59 3.10 -2.50 -4.09
CA ALA A 59 3.30 -3.27 -2.86
C ALA A 59 1.98 -3.54 -2.15
N GLY A 60 1.11 -2.54 -2.03
CA GLY A 60 -0.17 -2.67 -1.34
C GLY A 60 -1.14 -3.56 -2.12
N ALA A 61 -1.30 -3.31 -3.41
CA ALA A 61 -2.20 -4.10 -4.25
C ALA A 61 -1.70 -5.55 -4.38
N GLY A 62 -0.39 -5.73 -4.52
CA GLY A 62 0.21 -7.07 -4.61
C GLY A 62 -0.01 -7.88 -3.33
N THR A 63 0.16 -7.25 -2.17
CA THR A 63 -0.09 -7.90 -0.88
C THR A 63 -1.56 -8.29 -0.74
N ALA A 64 -2.47 -7.40 -1.11
CA ALA A 64 -3.90 -7.68 -1.06
C ALA A 64 -4.26 -8.85 -1.97
N ALA A 65 -3.75 -8.86 -3.18
CA ALA A 65 -3.98 -9.96 -4.13
C ALA A 65 -3.46 -11.28 -3.57
N HIS A 66 -2.25 -11.26 -3.00
CA HIS A 66 -1.65 -12.46 -2.42
C HIS A 66 -2.50 -13.01 -1.28
N ARG A 67 -2.96 -12.15 -0.37
CA ARG A 67 -3.80 -12.58 0.76
C ARG A 67 -5.17 -13.08 0.30
N ALA A 68 -5.78 -12.37 -0.65
CA ALA A 68 -7.11 -12.73 -1.14
C ALA A 68 -7.09 -13.99 -1.97
N SER A 69 -6.00 -14.24 -2.69
CA SER A 69 -5.90 -15.40 -3.56
C SER A 69 -5.69 -16.71 -2.80
N GLU A 70 -5.01 -16.67 -1.67
CA GLU A 70 -4.59 -17.86 -0.92
C GLU A 70 -4.25 -19.02 -1.82
N ASN A 71 -5.19 -19.83 -2.21
CA ASN A 71 -4.99 -20.94 -3.16
C ASN A 71 -5.88 -20.80 -4.38
N LEU A 72 -6.39 -19.58 -4.64
CA LEU A 72 -7.25 -19.35 -5.80
C LEU A 72 -6.43 -18.79 -6.95
N PRO A 73 -6.65 -19.29 -8.16
CA PRO A 73 -5.81 -18.92 -9.31
C PRO A 73 -6.05 -17.51 -9.85
N CYS A 74 -7.21 -16.92 -9.64
CA CYS A 74 -7.56 -15.63 -10.24
C CYS A 74 -8.21 -14.70 -9.25
N VAL A 75 -7.75 -13.44 -9.28
CA VAL A 75 -8.31 -12.37 -8.45
C VAL A 75 -8.42 -11.11 -9.31
N THR A 76 -9.58 -10.47 -9.25
CA THR A 76 -9.75 -9.16 -9.85
C THR A 76 -9.77 -8.12 -8.74
N ILE A 77 -8.93 -7.08 -8.88
CA ILE A 77 -8.76 -6.05 -7.87
C ILE A 77 -9.12 -4.69 -8.44
N SER A 78 -9.89 -3.92 -7.70
CA SER A 78 -10.08 -2.49 -7.95
C SER A 78 -9.28 -1.73 -6.88
N LEU A 79 -8.52 -0.74 -7.31
CA LEU A 79 -7.66 0.04 -6.44
C LEU A 79 -8.14 1.48 -6.38
N ASP A 80 -8.32 1.99 -5.17
CA ASP A 80 -8.71 3.37 -4.92
C ASP A 80 -7.67 4.00 -4.01
N LEU A 81 -7.06 5.10 -4.47
CA LEU A 81 -6.04 5.82 -3.71
C LEU A 81 -6.61 7.11 -3.15
N LYS A 82 -6.36 7.35 -1.86
CA LYS A 82 -6.76 8.58 -1.19
C LYS A 82 -5.54 9.25 -0.60
N PHE A 83 -5.34 10.50 -0.96
CA PHE A 83 -4.25 11.30 -0.45
C PHE A 83 -4.78 12.20 0.67
N ILE A 84 -4.15 12.10 1.85
CA ILE A 84 -4.53 12.91 3.01
C ILE A 84 -3.50 14.01 3.16
N GLY A 85 -3.88 15.20 2.71
CA GLY A 85 -2.99 16.34 2.66
C GLY A 85 -2.18 16.42 1.38
N ALA A 86 -1.25 17.36 1.32
CA ALA A 86 -0.37 17.52 0.17
C ALA A 86 0.75 16.48 0.21
N SER A 87 1.34 16.20 -0.94
CA SER A 87 2.41 15.20 -1.08
C SER A 87 3.76 15.75 -0.61
N LYS A 88 3.90 15.92 0.68
CA LYS A 88 5.12 16.44 1.33
C LYS A 88 5.46 15.62 2.56
N VAL A 89 6.61 15.90 3.16
CA VAL A 89 7.06 15.23 4.39
C VAL A 89 5.99 15.33 5.48
N GLY A 90 5.67 14.22 6.11
CA GLY A 90 4.68 14.11 7.17
C GLY A 90 3.28 13.76 6.69
N ASP A 91 3.00 13.90 5.40
CA ASP A 91 1.70 13.53 4.86
C ASP A 91 1.53 12.01 4.84
N GLU A 92 0.30 11.58 5.02
CA GLU A 92 -0.06 10.17 5.02
C GLU A 92 -0.77 9.81 3.72
N ILE A 93 -0.28 8.76 3.07
CA ILE A 93 -0.90 8.20 1.87
C ILE A 93 -1.63 6.93 2.29
N ILE A 94 -2.91 6.84 1.99
CA ILE A 94 -3.71 5.67 2.28
C ILE A 94 -4.25 5.10 0.98
N GLY A 95 -4.00 3.82 0.76
CA GLY A 95 -4.57 3.08 -0.36
C GLY A 95 -5.63 2.11 0.13
N HIS A 96 -6.71 2.01 -0.61
CA HIS A 96 -7.79 1.07 -0.34
C HIS A 96 -7.91 0.09 -1.50
N VAL A 97 -7.87 -1.20 -1.18
CA VAL A 97 -7.97 -2.27 -2.18
C VAL A 97 -9.26 -3.03 -1.94
N LYS A 98 -10.05 -3.17 -2.99
CA LYS A 98 -11.27 -3.97 -2.95
C LYS A 98 -11.17 -5.09 -3.96
N ILE A 99 -11.38 -6.31 -3.51
CA ILE A 99 -11.41 -7.49 -4.39
C ILE A 99 -12.79 -7.58 -5.01
N LEU A 100 -12.85 -7.51 -6.34
CA LEU A 100 -14.12 -7.53 -7.04
C LEU A 100 -14.60 -8.94 -7.37
N LYS A 101 -13.65 -9.86 -7.60
CA LYS A 101 -14.01 -11.22 -8.02
C LYS A 101 -12.88 -12.18 -7.68
N LYS A 102 -13.27 -13.33 -7.13
CA LYS A 102 -12.37 -14.46 -6.92
C LYS A 102 -12.85 -15.63 -7.78
N ASN A 103 -11.92 -16.28 -8.44
CA ASN A 103 -12.23 -17.50 -9.22
C ASN A 103 -11.50 -18.70 -8.68
#